data_fa4aea05e16cf9e587b734e89f5d3a6b
#
_entry.id   fa4aea05e16cf9e587b734e89f5d3a6b
#
_cell.length_a   1.000
_cell.length_b   1.000
_cell.length_c   1.000
_cell.angle_alpha   90.00
_cell.angle_beta   90.00
_cell.angle_gamma   90.00
#
_symmetry.space_group_name_H-M   'P 1'
#
loop_
_entity.id
_entity.type
_entity.pdbx_description
1 polymer ?
#
loop_
_entity_poly.entity_id
_entity_poly.type
_entity_poly.pdbx_seq_one_letter_code
_entity_poly.pdbx_strand_id
1 'polypeptide(L)'
;MLLVAFGQKKMFKNMLPAVLHLFIYVAFVITQIELIEIMVDGLSGSHRFFAPHLGGFYTFIISFIEVLSVLAFVATLSFLARRNLLRVPRFWKPEMKGWPFRDANLILLGEIILIVGIFSMNGADKVLQTRGLEHYHPTGAFAVSSWLGPALFGSMGNAALVVVERFGWWLHILTVFGFLCYLPYSKHLHILLAFPNTWFARQTPKGEMTNMPDVQRAVRQMMGLDEPDADASGELPEFGANDVFSLSWKNLLDAYSCTECGRCTAACPANLTGKKLSPRKVMMDVRDRAEEVSLALEKKPAPTSEYNDGKTLFDRITPEELHACTTCNACVEACPVLINPLDIILKMRRYEILTLSAGPNEWLPMFNAIENNGAAWAMSEARDGWRYE
;
A
#
# COMPACT_ATOMS: atom_id res chain seq x y z
N MET A 1 -9.64 4.86 10.85
CA MET A 1 -9.41 5.66 9.64
C MET A 1 -8.90 7.07 9.96
N LEU A 2 -9.63 7.94 10.70
CA LEU A 2 -9.24 9.35 10.92
C LEU A 2 -7.81 9.53 11.47
N LEU A 3 -7.42 8.83 12.52
CA LEU A 3 -6.08 8.97 13.12
C LEU A 3 -4.97 8.29 12.30
N VAL A 4 -5.28 7.23 11.55
CA VAL A 4 -4.27 6.42 10.87
C VAL A 4 -4.10 6.83 9.41
N ALA A 5 -5.17 6.91 8.61
CA ALA A 5 -5.08 7.33 7.21
C ALA A 5 -4.97 8.85 7.10
N PHE A 6 -5.95 9.62 7.59
CA PHE A 6 -5.90 11.08 7.51
C PHE A 6 -4.80 11.68 8.39
N GLY A 7 -4.75 11.31 9.66
CA GLY A 7 -3.78 11.86 10.63
C GLY A 7 -2.40 11.22 10.58
N GLN A 8 -2.19 10.17 9.77
CA GLN A 8 -0.91 9.48 9.55
C GLN A 8 -0.16 9.08 10.83
N LYS A 9 -0.87 8.89 11.96
CA LYS A 9 -0.29 8.66 13.29
C LYS A 9 0.81 7.58 13.30
N LYS A 10 0.60 6.46 12.58
CA LYS A 10 1.58 5.37 12.54
C LYS A 10 2.80 5.67 11.64
N MET A 11 2.68 6.63 10.72
CA MET A 11 3.82 7.09 9.92
C MET A 11 4.88 7.78 10.78
N PHE A 12 4.46 8.55 11.79
CA PHE A 12 5.32 9.33 12.69
C PHE A 12 6.17 8.49 13.66
N LYS A 13 6.03 7.17 13.66
CA LYS A 13 7.02 6.29 14.34
C LYS A 13 8.43 6.44 13.77
N ASN A 14 8.57 6.91 12.53
CA ASN A 14 9.83 7.22 11.86
C ASN A 14 9.73 8.65 11.31
N MET A 15 10.22 9.63 12.06
CA MET A 15 10.00 11.05 11.83
C MET A 15 10.42 11.54 10.44
N LEU A 16 11.66 11.27 9.99
CA LEU A 16 12.13 11.79 8.72
C LEU A 16 11.27 11.35 7.51
N PRO A 17 11.03 10.04 7.28
CA PRO A 17 10.12 9.65 6.20
C PRO A 17 8.68 10.11 6.41
N ALA A 18 8.23 10.31 7.65
CA ALA A 18 6.88 10.78 7.93
C ALA A 18 6.67 12.24 7.53
N VAL A 19 7.60 13.11 7.89
CA VAL A 19 7.55 14.54 7.53
C VAL A 19 7.64 14.71 6.01
N LEU A 20 8.57 14.02 5.35
CA LEU A 20 8.69 14.07 3.89
C LEU A 20 7.40 13.58 3.21
N HIS A 21 6.82 12.49 3.69
CA HIS A 21 5.56 11.98 3.15
C HIS A 21 4.38 12.93 3.45
N LEU A 22 4.37 13.59 4.61
CA LEU A 22 3.35 14.57 4.95
C LEU A 22 3.34 15.74 3.97
N PHE A 23 4.51 16.24 3.55
CA PHE A 23 4.59 17.30 2.55
C PHE A 23 3.94 16.87 1.23
N ILE A 24 4.26 15.67 0.73
CA ILE A 24 3.64 15.15 -0.50
C ILE A 24 2.13 14.95 -0.30
N TYR A 25 1.71 14.37 0.83
CA TYR A 25 0.30 14.12 1.12
C TYR A 25 -0.53 15.42 1.18
N VAL A 26 -0.06 16.42 1.91
CA VAL A 26 -0.76 17.72 2.03
C VAL A 26 -0.74 18.46 0.69
N ALA A 27 0.39 18.47 0.00
CA ALA A 27 0.47 19.02 -1.35
C ALA A 27 -0.54 18.35 -2.27
N PHE A 28 -0.58 17.01 -2.35
CA PHE A 28 -1.52 16.28 -3.19
C PHE A 28 -2.98 16.66 -2.94
N VAL A 29 -3.39 16.81 -1.68
CA VAL A 29 -4.78 17.19 -1.34
C VAL A 29 -5.10 18.64 -1.72
N ILE A 30 -4.18 19.57 -1.43
CA ILE A 30 -4.44 21.00 -1.62
C ILE A 30 -4.26 21.42 -3.09
N THR A 31 -3.34 20.83 -3.83
CA THR A 31 -3.13 21.13 -5.25
C THR A 31 -4.32 20.75 -6.14
N GLN A 32 -5.27 19.93 -5.65
CA GLN A 32 -6.51 19.62 -6.37
C GLN A 32 -7.32 20.90 -6.69
N ILE A 33 -7.18 21.95 -5.90
CA ILE A 33 -7.84 23.25 -6.15
C ILE A 33 -7.33 23.85 -7.45
N GLU A 34 -5.99 23.91 -7.64
CA GLU A 34 -5.36 24.41 -8.86
C GLU A 34 -5.59 23.47 -10.06
N LEU A 35 -5.62 22.14 -9.84
CA LEU A 35 -5.97 21.19 -10.88
C LEU A 35 -7.39 21.42 -11.43
N ILE A 36 -8.36 21.69 -10.57
CA ILE A 36 -9.73 22.01 -10.99
C ILE A 36 -9.72 23.30 -11.82
N GLU A 37 -8.98 24.33 -11.41
CA GLU A 37 -8.84 25.55 -12.20
C GLU A 37 -8.22 25.29 -13.57
N ILE A 38 -7.14 24.54 -13.65
CA ILE A 38 -6.48 24.14 -14.90
C ILE A 38 -7.48 23.45 -15.85
N MET A 39 -8.33 22.57 -15.33
CA MET A 39 -9.35 21.91 -16.14
C MET A 39 -10.44 22.89 -16.60
N VAL A 40 -10.89 23.78 -15.74
CA VAL A 40 -11.89 24.80 -16.09
C VAL A 40 -11.34 25.78 -17.14
N ASP A 41 -10.12 26.24 -16.97
CA ASP A 41 -9.43 27.12 -17.94
C ASP A 41 -9.26 26.45 -19.31
N GLY A 42 -8.89 25.16 -19.31
CA GLY A 42 -8.76 24.39 -20.54
C GLY A 42 -10.07 24.19 -21.30
N LEU A 43 -11.19 24.04 -20.59
CA LEU A 43 -12.51 23.83 -21.20
C LEU A 43 -13.18 25.14 -21.63
N SER A 44 -12.99 26.22 -20.84
CA SER A 44 -13.64 27.54 -21.10
C SER A 44 -12.80 28.47 -21.96
N GLY A 45 -11.50 28.19 -22.10
CA GLY A 45 -10.56 29.12 -22.74
C GLY A 45 -10.24 30.35 -21.90
N SER A 46 -10.62 30.35 -20.61
CA SER A 46 -10.32 31.44 -19.68
C SER A 46 -8.86 31.38 -19.18
N HIS A 47 -8.42 32.49 -18.60
CA HIS A 47 -7.14 32.56 -17.93
C HIS A 47 -7.37 32.81 -16.45
N ARG A 48 -7.00 31.81 -15.61
CA ARG A 48 -7.13 31.90 -14.15
C ARG A 48 -8.56 32.17 -13.70
N PHE A 49 -9.49 31.29 -14.05
CA PHE A 49 -10.94 31.44 -13.86
C PHE A 49 -11.33 31.88 -12.44
N PHE A 50 -10.65 31.38 -11.41
CA PHE A 50 -10.97 31.73 -10.02
C PHE A 50 -10.39 33.08 -9.58
N ALA A 51 -9.39 33.62 -10.27
CA ALA A 51 -8.71 34.85 -9.84
C ALA A 51 -9.64 36.07 -9.74
N PRO A 52 -10.53 36.39 -10.73
CA PRO A 52 -11.45 37.51 -10.63
C PRO A 52 -12.47 37.37 -9.50
N HIS A 53 -12.85 36.12 -9.16
CA HIS A 53 -13.87 35.87 -8.15
C HIS A 53 -13.33 35.88 -6.72
N LEU A 54 -12.08 35.46 -6.52
CA LEU A 54 -11.46 35.33 -5.20
C LEU A 54 -10.49 36.47 -4.84
N GLY A 55 -10.03 37.24 -5.84
CA GLY A 55 -9.14 38.38 -5.61
C GLY A 55 -7.88 38.03 -4.83
N GLY A 56 -7.57 38.76 -3.76
CA GLY A 56 -6.36 38.53 -2.94
C GLY A 56 -6.32 37.16 -2.26
N PHE A 57 -7.45 36.54 -2.01
CA PHE A 57 -7.53 35.19 -1.46
C PHE A 57 -7.03 34.14 -2.49
N TYR A 58 -7.29 34.36 -3.77
CA TYR A 58 -6.69 33.55 -4.83
C TYR A 58 -5.17 33.56 -4.79
N THR A 59 -4.58 34.76 -4.72
CA THR A 59 -3.12 34.91 -4.64
C THR A 59 -2.54 34.17 -3.43
N PHE A 60 -3.23 34.21 -2.29
CA PHE A 60 -2.82 33.49 -1.10
C PHE A 60 -2.87 31.97 -1.31
N ILE A 61 -3.96 31.42 -1.88
CA ILE A 61 -4.11 29.97 -2.12
C ILE A 61 -3.01 29.49 -3.08
N ILE A 62 -2.81 30.14 -4.21
CA ILE A 62 -1.80 29.72 -5.19
C ILE A 62 -0.38 29.85 -4.59
N SER A 63 -0.10 30.91 -3.85
CA SER A 63 1.17 31.03 -3.14
C SER A 63 1.41 29.90 -2.14
N PHE A 64 0.38 29.49 -1.41
CA PHE A 64 0.45 28.37 -0.49
C PHE A 64 0.68 27.02 -1.23
N ILE A 65 -0.01 26.82 -2.34
CA ILE A 65 0.20 25.65 -3.23
C ILE A 65 1.63 25.61 -3.74
N GLU A 66 2.19 26.74 -4.19
CA GLU A 66 3.58 26.80 -4.67
C GLU A 66 4.59 26.42 -3.58
N VAL A 67 4.40 26.90 -2.34
CA VAL A 67 5.26 26.52 -1.21
C VAL A 67 5.17 25.02 -0.93
N LEU A 68 3.95 24.47 -0.90
CA LEU A 68 3.75 23.03 -0.74
C LEU A 68 4.38 22.23 -1.88
N SER A 69 4.31 22.72 -3.11
CA SER A 69 4.92 22.08 -4.30
C SER A 69 6.44 22.04 -4.20
N VAL A 70 7.08 23.11 -3.68
CA VAL A 70 8.53 23.10 -3.40
C VAL A 70 8.87 22.06 -2.31
N LEU A 71 8.10 22.02 -1.22
CA LEU A 71 8.32 21.04 -0.15
C LEU A 71 8.11 19.61 -0.65
N ALA A 72 7.11 19.37 -1.50
CA ALA A 72 6.86 18.08 -2.14
C ALA A 72 8.01 17.71 -3.10
N PHE A 73 8.54 18.68 -3.86
CA PHE A 73 9.69 18.46 -4.74
C PHE A 73 10.92 18.02 -3.96
N VAL A 74 11.27 18.72 -2.88
CA VAL A 74 12.38 18.35 -2.00
C VAL A 74 12.17 16.97 -1.38
N ALA A 75 10.94 16.66 -0.96
CA ALA A 75 10.60 15.35 -0.41
C ALA A 75 10.75 14.23 -1.45
N THR A 76 10.26 14.45 -2.67
CA THR A 76 10.35 13.49 -3.78
C THR A 76 11.81 13.23 -4.18
N LEU A 77 12.63 14.28 -4.32
CA LEU A 77 14.08 14.14 -4.55
C LEU A 77 14.76 13.37 -3.40
N SER A 78 14.38 13.66 -2.16
CA SER A 78 14.90 12.96 -0.99
C SER A 78 14.55 11.47 -1.01
N PHE A 79 13.32 11.10 -1.39
CA PHE A 79 12.92 9.70 -1.54
C PHE A 79 13.65 9.02 -2.69
N LEU A 80 13.84 9.71 -3.82
CA LEU A 80 14.60 9.20 -4.95
C LEU A 80 16.06 8.94 -4.56
N ALA A 81 16.69 9.88 -3.86
CA ALA A 81 18.05 9.74 -3.33
C ALA A 81 18.17 8.60 -2.31
N ARG A 82 17.24 8.50 -1.35
CA ARG A 82 17.20 7.40 -0.37
C ARG A 82 17.08 6.03 -1.04
N ARG A 83 16.38 5.93 -2.16
CA ARG A 83 16.17 4.69 -2.89
C ARG A 83 17.37 4.31 -3.75
N ASN A 84 17.93 5.25 -4.50
CA ASN A 84 18.91 4.98 -5.54
C ASN A 84 20.36 5.30 -5.12
N LEU A 85 20.58 6.39 -4.37
CA LEU A 85 21.91 6.82 -3.93
C LEU A 85 22.28 6.20 -2.57
N LEU A 86 21.46 6.37 -1.55
CA LEU A 86 21.73 5.89 -0.20
C LEU A 86 21.45 4.39 -0.04
N ARG A 87 20.78 3.77 -1.01
CA ARG A 87 20.51 2.33 -1.11
C ARG A 87 20.02 1.71 0.19
N VAL A 88 18.99 2.32 0.81
CA VAL A 88 18.41 1.81 2.06
C VAL A 88 18.10 0.31 1.94
N PRO A 89 18.64 -0.58 2.80
CA PRO A 89 18.66 -2.04 2.58
C PRO A 89 17.28 -2.67 2.33
N ARG A 90 16.22 -2.17 2.98
CA ARG A 90 14.86 -2.68 2.80
C ARG A 90 14.31 -2.52 1.37
N PHE A 91 14.85 -1.62 0.54
CA PHE A 91 14.45 -1.42 -0.85
C PHE A 91 15.28 -2.26 -1.84
N TRP A 92 16.31 -2.96 -1.33
CA TRP A 92 17.23 -3.77 -2.15
C TRP A 92 17.13 -5.27 -1.83
N LYS A 93 16.06 -5.70 -1.17
CA LYS A 93 15.76 -7.11 -0.91
C LYS A 93 15.39 -7.84 -2.22
N PRO A 94 15.57 -9.18 -2.31
CA PRO A 94 15.30 -9.95 -3.52
C PRO A 94 13.91 -9.72 -4.12
N GLU A 95 12.87 -9.66 -3.30
CA GLU A 95 11.48 -9.44 -3.70
C GLU A 95 11.21 -8.05 -4.30
N MET A 96 12.16 -7.11 -4.16
CA MET A 96 12.05 -5.76 -4.73
C MET A 96 12.66 -5.63 -6.11
N LYS A 97 13.28 -6.70 -6.65
CA LYS A 97 13.89 -6.66 -7.98
C LYS A 97 12.81 -6.59 -9.07
N GLY A 98 13.13 -5.92 -10.18
CA GLY A 98 12.24 -5.82 -11.35
C GLY A 98 11.17 -4.76 -11.20
N TRP A 99 9.92 -5.13 -11.40
CA TRP A 99 8.78 -4.20 -11.43
C TRP A 99 8.58 -3.40 -10.13
N PRO A 100 8.62 -3.99 -8.92
CA PRO A 100 8.43 -3.24 -7.68
C PRO A 100 9.43 -2.10 -7.48
N PHE A 101 10.65 -2.25 -7.98
CA PHE A 101 11.67 -1.20 -7.94
C PHE A 101 11.40 -0.11 -8.98
N ARG A 102 11.06 -0.51 -10.22
CA ARG A 102 10.79 0.42 -11.34
C ARG A 102 9.55 1.26 -11.08
N ASP A 103 8.46 0.63 -10.66
CA ASP A 103 7.21 1.29 -10.32
C ASP A 103 7.40 2.45 -9.34
N ALA A 104 8.12 2.22 -8.24
CA ALA A 104 8.38 3.29 -7.28
C ALA A 104 9.23 4.45 -7.85
N ASN A 105 10.17 4.17 -8.75
CA ASN A 105 10.95 5.22 -9.41
C ASN A 105 10.11 5.98 -10.45
N LEU A 106 9.21 5.29 -11.18
CA LEU A 106 8.27 5.91 -12.12
C LEU A 106 7.32 6.88 -11.41
N ILE A 107 6.78 6.49 -10.25
CA ILE A 107 5.95 7.37 -9.42
C ILE A 107 6.73 8.63 -9.06
N LEU A 108 7.92 8.50 -8.49
CA LEU A 108 8.73 9.64 -8.07
C LEU A 108 9.14 10.54 -9.26
N LEU A 109 9.44 9.95 -10.41
CA LEU A 109 9.74 10.71 -11.63
C LEU A 109 8.52 11.46 -12.14
N GLY A 110 7.36 10.83 -12.15
CA GLY A 110 6.10 11.47 -12.54
C GLY A 110 5.74 12.65 -11.65
N GLU A 111 5.93 12.52 -10.33
CA GLU A 111 5.76 13.64 -9.38
C GLU A 111 6.70 14.82 -9.69
N ILE A 112 7.97 14.55 -10.05
CA ILE A 112 8.90 15.60 -10.49
C ILE A 112 8.40 16.28 -11.75
N ILE A 113 7.93 15.50 -12.74
CA ILE A 113 7.39 16.03 -14.01
C ILE A 113 6.16 16.91 -13.75
N LEU A 114 5.25 16.51 -12.86
CA LEU A 114 4.09 17.32 -12.47
C LEU A 114 4.52 18.68 -11.91
N ILE A 115 5.48 18.68 -10.99
CA ILE A 115 5.94 19.91 -10.34
C ILE A 115 6.70 20.81 -11.33
N VAL A 116 7.51 20.23 -12.22
CA VAL A 116 8.17 20.98 -13.29
C VAL A 116 7.14 21.60 -14.26
N GLY A 117 6.08 20.86 -14.61
CA GLY A 117 4.99 21.35 -15.44
C GLY A 117 4.32 22.59 -14.83
N ILE A 118 3.92 22.49 -13.53
CA ILE A 118 3.21 23.59 -12.85
C ILE A 118 4.10 24.83 -12.71
N PHE A 119 5.38 24.69 -12.34
CA PHE A 119 6.28 25.84 -12.23
C PHE A 119 6.69 26.44 -13.59
N SER A 120 6.70 25.64 -14.65
CA SER A 120 6.89 26.15 -16.02
C SER A 120 5.69 26.99 -16.46
N MET A 121 4.47 26.49 -16.22
CA MET A 121 3.23 27.20 -16.49
C MET A 121 3.15 28.51 -15.68
N ASN A 122 3.21 28.42 -14.35
CA ASN A 122 3.07 29.56 -13.46
C ASN A 122 4.20 30.59 -13.65
N GLY A 123 5.44 30.14 -13.86
CA GLY A 123 6.59 31.02 -14.07
C GLY A 123 6.51 31.79 -15.36
N ALA A 124 6.19 31.15 -16.48
CA ALA A 124 6.01 31.83 -17.77
C ALA A 124 4.80 32.78 -17.74
N ASP A 125 3.67 32.36 -17.14
CA ASP A 125 2.46 33.14 -16.93
C ASP A 125 2.80 34.45 -16.18
N LYS A 126 3.57 34.40 -15.09
CA LYS A 126 3.99 35.61 -14.34
C LYS A 126 4.78 36.58 -15.19
N VAL A 127 5.67 36.12 -16.05
CA VAL A 127 6.41 37.00 -16.95
C VAL A 127 5.49 37.63 -17.99
N LEU A 128 4.55 36.87 -18.55
CA LEU A 128 3.53 37.36 -19.51
C LEU A 128 2.61 38.42 -18.89
N GLN A 129 2.16 38.22 -17.65
CA GLN A 129 1.36 39.17 -16.88
C GLN A 129 2.11 40.50 -16.66
N THR A 130 3.38 40.43 -16.26
CA THR A 130 4.22 41.65 -16.05
C THR A 130 4.47 42.43 -17.34
N ARG A 131 4.42 41.77 -18.50
CA ARG A 131 4.54 42.41 -19.81
C ARG A 131 3.22 42.96 -20.36
N GLY A 132 2.11 42.74 -19.68
CA GLY A 132 0.78 43.26 -20.02
C GLY A 132 0.17 42.68 -21.29
N LEU A 133 0.41 41.41 -21.60
CA LEU A 133 -0.29 40.74 -22.72
C LEU A 133 -1.78 40.60 -22.40
N GLU A 134 -2.63 40.95 -23.35
CA GLU A 134 -4.08 41.08 -23.21
C GLU A 134 -4.77 39.86 -22.61
N HIS A 135 -4.33 38.63 -22.95
CA HIS A 135 -4.90 37.40 -22.43
C HIS A 135 -4.49 37.08 -20.97
N TYR A 136 -3.37 37.65 -20.50
CA TYR A 136 -2.75 37.29 -19.21
C TYR A 136 -3.04 38.34 -18.13
N HIS A 137 -4.14 38.17 -17.41
CA HIS A 137 -4.58 39.13 -16.40
C HIS A 137 -3.72 39.07 -15.13
N PRO A 138 -3.43 40.23 -14.50
CA PRO A 138 -2.69 40.27 -13.25
C PRO A 138 -3.41 39.50 -12.12
N THR A 139 -2.69 38.59 -11.46
CA THR A 139 -3.23 37.75 -10.36
C THR A 139 -2.51 37.95 -9.03
N GLY A 140 -1.77 39.07 -8.90
CA GLY A 140 -0.94 39.35 -7.71
C GLY A 140 0.41 38.62 -7.75
N ALA A 141 1.20 38.72 -6.68
CA ALA A 141 2.52 38.11 -6.58
C ALA A 141 2.40 36.69 -5.96
N PHE A 142 2.86 35.68 -6.66
CA PHE A 142 2.95 34.32 -6.14
C PHE A 142 4.26 34.11 -5.39
N ALA A 143 4.27 33.18 -4.41
CA ALA A 143 5.39 33.01 -3.50
C ALA A 143 6.70 32.56 -4.20
N VAL A 144 6.60 31.75 -5.24
CA VAL A 144 7.76 31.16 -5.95
C VAL A 144 7.84 31.66 -7.40
N SER A 145 6.77 31.52 -8.17
CA SER A 145 6.79 31.84 -9.61
C SER A 145 7.03 33.32 -9.90
N SER A 146 6.75 34.24 -8.99
CA SER A 146 7.02 35.66 -9.18
C SER A 146 8.51 36.03 -9.24
N TRP A 147 9.38 35.21 -8.67
CA TRP A 147 10.83 35.36 -8.78
C TRP A 147 11.46 34.29 -9.67
N LEU A 148 10.98 33.06 -9.64
CA LEU A 148 11.49 31.95 -10.45
C LEU A 148 11.23 32.18 -11.94
N GLY A 149 10.03 32.67 -12.29
CA GLY A 149 9.64 32.97 -13.67
C GLY A 149 10.57 33.96 -14.35
N PRO A 150 10.73 35.19 -13.83
CA PRO A 150 11.70 36.16 -14.37
C PRO A 150 13.14 35.62 -14.41
N ALA A 151 13.57 34.85 -13.41
CA ALA A 151 14.92 34.30 -13.36
C ALA A 151 15.18 33.26 -14.47
N LEU A 152 14.22 32.38 -14.76
CA LEU A 152 14.35 31.32 -15.76
C LEU A 152 13.94 31.79 -17.18
N PHE A 153 12.88 32.55 -17.28
CA PHE A 153 12.19 32.85 -18.54
C PHE A 153 12.22 34.34 -18.93
N GLY A 154 12.77 35.23 -18.07
CA GLY A 154 12.72 36.69 -18.28
C GLY A 154 13.40 37.18 -19.54
N SER A 155 14.39 36.45 -20.07
CA SER A 155 15.09 36.79 -21.33
C SER A 155 14.37 36.33 -22.60
N MET A 156 13.34 35.49 -22.47
CA MET A 156 12.62 34.88 -23.60
C MET A 156 11.64 35.88 -24.24
N GLY A 157 11.44 35.78 -25.55
CA GLY A 157 10.43 36.56 -26.27
C GLY A 157 9.00 36.11 -25.93
N ASN A 158 8.00 36.98 -26.13
CA ASN A 158 6.61 36.69 -25.75
C ASN A 158 6.06 35.41 -26.40
N ALA A 159 6.33 35.16 -27.68
CA ALA A 159 5.90 33.96 -28.35
C ALA A 159 6.48 32.67 -27.71
N ALA A 160 7.75 32.70 -27.33
CA ALA A 160 8.41 31.59 -26.64
C ALA A 160 7.82 31.36 -25.21
N LEU A 161 7.51 32.43 -24.49
CA LEU A 161 6.86 32.38 -23.19
C LEU A 161 5.48 31.72 -23.26
N VAL A 162 4.66 32.09 -24.25
CA VAL A 162 3.37 31.46 -24.50
C VAL A 162 3.53 29.94 -24.76
N VAL A 163 4.56 29.57 -25.54
CA VAL A 163 4.84 28.14 -25.78
C VAL A 163 5.23 27.42 -24.48
N VAL A 164 6.09 28.03 -23.66
CA VAL A 164 6.50 27.43 -22.36
C VAL A 164 5.31 27.28 -21.42
N GLU A 165 4.47 28.32 -21.33
CA GLU A 165 3.27 28.29 -20.49
C GLU A 165 2.30 27.17 -20.93
N ARG A 166 1.96 27.11 -22.23
CA ARG A 166 1.10 26.05 -22.80
C ARG A 166 1.73 24.67 -22.69
N PHE A 167 3.03 24.55 -22.90
CA PHE A 167 3.74 23.28 -22.70
C PHE A 167 3.67 22.82 -21.24
N GLY A 168 3.89 23.72 -20.26
CA GLY A 168 3.76 23.42 -18.84
C GLY A 168 2.35 22.97 -18.48
N TRP A 169 1.33 23.67 -19.01
CA TRP A 169 -0.08 23.30 -18.86
C TRP A 169 -0.37 21.88 -19.38
N TRP A 170 0.01 21.58 -20.61
CA TRP A 170 -0.20 20.26 -21.22
C TRP A 170 0.61 19.18 -20.53
N LEU A 171 1.87 19.46 -20.18
CA LEU A 171 2.71 18.52 -19.46
C LEU A 171 2.09 18.12 -18.12
N HIS A 172 1.57 19.09 -17.36
CA HIS A 172 0.92 18.85 -16.08
C HIS A 172 -0.34 18.00 -16.25
N ILE A 173 -1.30 18.43 -17.07
CA ILE A 173 -2.60 17.73 -17.20
C ILE A 173 -2.45 16.32 -17.81
N LEU A 174 -1.59 16.15 -18.82
CA LEU A 174 -1.35 14.83 -19.41
C LEU A 174 -0.65 13.89 -18.43
N THR A 175 0.23 14.40 -17.57
CA THR A 175 0.87 13.60 -16.53
C THR A 175 -0.14 13.19 -15.45
N VAL A 176 -1.06 14.08 -15.06
CA VAL A 176 -2.18 13.73 -14.15
C VAL A 176 -3.05 12.62 -14.74
N PHE A 177 -3.46 12.74 -15.99
CA PHE A 177 -4.25 11.69 -16.66
C PHE A 177 -3.46 10.39 -16.83
N GLY A 178 -2.16 10.50 -17.14
CA GLY A 178 -1.24 9.36 -17.17
C GLY A 178 -1.19 8.64 -15.83
N PHE A 179 -1.09 9.37 -14.72
CA PHE A 179 -1.16 8.80 -13.39
C PHE A 179 -2.51 8.15 -13.10
N LEU A 180 -3.61 8.77 -13.49
CA LEU A 180 -4.95 8.20 -13.29
C LEU A 180 -5.10 6.85 -13.99
N CYS A 181 -4.61 6.75 -15.24
CA CYS A 181 -4.60 5.48 -15.98
C CYS A 181 -3.60 4.46 -15.42
N TYR A 182 -2.47 4.92 -14.86
CA TYR A 182 -1.43 4.08 -14.30
C TYR A 182 -1.74 3.55 -12.89
N LEU A 183 -2.55 4.28 -12.13
CA LEU A 183 -2.86 4.04 -10.72
C LEU A 183 -3.31 2.61 -10.42
N PRO A 184 -4.21 1.95 -11.20
CA PRO A 184 -4.63 0.58 -10.94
C PRO A 184 -3.50 -0.46 -11.02
N TYR A 185 -2.45 -0.19 -11.79
CA TYR A 185 -1.31 -1.09 -12.03
C TYR A 185 -0.10 -0.81 -11.13
N SER A 186 -0.24 0.14 -10.22
CA SER A 186 0.85 0.66 -9.42
C SER A 186 0.54 0.57 -7.93
N LYS A 187 1.60 0.44 -7.10
CA LYS A 187 1.48 0.64 -5.66
C LYS A 187 0.95 2.04 -5.27
N HIS A 188 0.89 2.98 -6.20
CA HIS A 188 0.27 4.29 -6.02
C HIS A 188 -1.23 4.20 -5.74
N LEU A 189 -1.87 3.08 -6.08
CA LEU A 189 -3.27 2.78 -5.74
C LEU A 189 -3.57 2.91 -4.23
N HIS A 190 -2.53 2.86 -3.37
CA HIS A 190 -2.67 3.06 -1.93
C HIS A 190 -3.29 4.42 -1.56
N ILE A 191 -3.17 5.45 -2.40
CA ILE A 191 -3.80 6.76 -2.15
C ILE A 191 -5.31 6.66 -2.01
N LEU A 192 -5.93 5.70 -2.70
CA LEU A 192 -7.35 5.38 -2.58
C LEU A 192 -7.60 4.28 -1.55
N LEU A 193 -6.83 3.18 -1.62
CA LEU A 193 -7.11 1.98 -0.82
C LEU A 193 -6.70 2.08 0.65
N ALA A 194 -5.82 3.02 1.03
CA ALA A 194 -5.47 3.22 2.44
C ALA A 194 -6.67 3.59 3.31
N PHE A 195 -7.65 4.31 2.76
CA PHE A 195 -8.86 4.71 3.49
C PHE A 195 -9.76 3.52 3.81
N PRO A 196 -10.29 2.76 2.82
CA PRO A 196 -11.10 1.58 3.12
C PRO A 196 -10.29 0.53 3.88
N ASN A 197 -9.00 0.35 3.60
CA ASN A 197 -8.19 -0.63 4.31
C ASN A 197 -8.08 -0.31 5.81
N THR A 198 -7.88 0.94 6.18
CA THR A 198 -7.85 1.37 7.58
C THR A 198 -9.22 1.43 8.23
N TRP A 199 -10.30 1.63 7.45
CA TRP A 199 -11.67 1.57 7.94
C TRP A 199 -12.06 0.15 8.37
N PHE A 200 -11.78 -0.82 7.52
CA PHE A 200 -12.07 -2.24 7.76
C PHE A 200 -10.95 -2.98 8.49
N ALA A 201 -10.00 -2.26 9.08
CA ALA A 201 -8.93 -2.88 9.83
C ALA A 201 -9.49 -3.63 11.05
N ARG A 202 -8.88 -4.79 11.34
CA ARG A 202 -9.23 -5.60 12.50
C ARG A 202 -9.05 -4.80 13.79
N GLN A 203 -10.06 -4.82 14.66
CA GLN A 203 -10.10 -4.09 15.92
C GLN A 203 -9.96 -4.99 17.16
N THR A 204 -9.92 -6.30 16.96
CA THR A 204 -9.70 -7.24 18.06
C THR A 204 -8.32 -7.08 18.68
N PRO A 205 -8.13 -7.46 19.95
CA PRO A 205 -6.84 -7.39 20.62
C PRO A 205 -5.73 -8.05 19.82
N LYS A 206 -4.51 -7.50 19.92
CA LYS A 206 -3.34 -8.09 19.29
C LYS A 206 -3.05 -9.45 19.92
N GLY A 207 -2.74 -10.44 19.07
CA GLY A 207 -2.51 -11.81 19.52
C GLY A 207 -3.75 -12.69 19.53
N GLU A 208 -4.94 -12.11 19.48
CA GLU A 208 -6.16 -12.88 19.26
C GLU A 208 -6.17 -13.44 17.83
N MET A 209 -6.21 -14.75 17.70
CA MET A 209 -6.33 -15.43 16.41
C MET A 209 -7.79 -15.53 15.97
N THR A 210 -8.01 -15.47 14.66
CA THR A 210 -9.35 -15.67 14.09
C THR A 210 -9.85 -17.06 14.43
N ASN A 211 -11.07 -17.16 14.95
CA ASN A 211 -11.71 -18.44 15.22
C ASN A 211 -11.96 -19.23 13.92
N MET A 212 -12.14 -20.53 14.06
CA MET A 212 -12.58 -21.45 13.01
C MET A 212 -13.96 -22.00 13.42
N PRO A 213 -15.06 -21.39 12.96
CA PRO A 213 -16.41 -21.75 13.41
C PRO A 213 -16.76 -23.22 13.15
N ASP A 214 -16.30 -23.76 12.02
CA ASP A 214 -16.60 -25.15 11.65
C ASP A 214 -15.91 -26.15 12.57
N VAL A 215 -14.62 -25.88 12.91
CA VAL A 215 -13.89 -26.69 13.91
C VAL A 215 -14.56 -26.57 15.29
N GLN A 216 -14.93 -25.36 15.69
CA GLN A 216 -15.62 -25.13 16.94
C GLN A 216 -16.96 -25.92 17.02
N ARG A 217 -17.74 -25.89 15.94
CA ARG A 217 -18.99 -26.62 15.82
C ARG A 217 -18.74 -28.12 15.94
N ALA A 218 -17.80 -28.66 15.18
CA ALA A 218 -17.46 -30.10 15.24
C ALA A 218 -17.04 -30.53 16.66
N VAL A 219 -16.19 -29.76 17.34
CA VAL A 219 -15.77 -30.04 18.71
C VAL A 219 -16.96 -29.97 19.68
N ARG A 220 -17.84 -28.98 19.56
CA ARG A 220 -19.03 -28.88 20.42
C ARG A 220 -19.97 -30.04 20.22
N GLN A 221 -20.18 -30.52 18.99
CA GLN A 221 -20.96 -31.73 18.70
C GLN A 221 -20.30 -32.97 19.31
N MET A 222 -18.99 -33.14 19.17
CA MET A 222 -18.26 -34.24 19.81
C MET A 222 -18.38 -34.25 21.34
N MET A 223 -18.48 -33.06 21.96
CA MET A 223 -18.66 -32.88 23.39
C MET A 223 -20.14 -33.00 23.83
N GLY A 224 -21.07 -33.22 22.90
CA GLY A 224 -22.51 -33.30 23.20
C GLY A 224 -23.14 -31.96 23.62
N LEU A 225 -22.50 -30.83 23.27
CA LEU A 225 -22.99 -29.48 23.58
C LEU A 225 -23.93 -28.93 22.52
N ASP A 226 -23.84 -29.44 21.30
CA ASP A 226 -24.72 -29.10 20.17
C ASP A 226 -25.26 -30.37 19.54
N GLU A 227 -26.48 -30.30 18.97
CA GLU A 227 -27.05 -31.42 18.23
C GLU A 227 -26.28 -31.68 16.92
N PRO A 228 -26.17 -32.93 16.46
CA PRO A 228 -25.55 -33.23 15.17
C PRO A 228 -26.35 -32.57 14.03
N ASP A 229 -25.67 -31.93 13.10
CA ASP A 229 -26.29 -31.40 11.89
C ASP A 229 -26.84 -32.55 11.04
N ALA A 230 -28.16 -32.57 10.84
CA ALA A 230 -28.82 -33.60 10.02
C ALA A 230 -28.40 -33.56 8.53
N ASP A 231 -27.87 -32.40 8.08
CA ASP A 231 -27.41 -32.16 6.71
C ASP A 231 -25.87 -32.18 6.55
N ALA A 232 -25.14 -32.69 7.54
CA ALA A 232 -23.68 -32.82 7.40
C ALA A 232 -23.34 -33.80 6.27
N SER A 233 -22.90 -33.26 5.15
CA SER A 233 -22.56 -34.00 3.91
C SER A 233 -21.37 -34.95 4.03
N GLY A 234 -20.91 -35.26 5.20
CA GLY A 234 -19.83 -36.22 5.48
C GLY A 234 -18.42 -35.77 4.98
N GLU A 235 -18.34 -34.76 4.14
CA GLU A 235 -17.06 -34.18 3.70
C GLU A 235 -16.66 -33.07 4.67
N LEU A 236 -15.47 -33.20 5.23
CA LEU A 236 -14.88 -32.15 6.06
C LEU A 236 -14.58 -30.93 5.17
N PRO A 237 -14.99 -29.72 5.59
CA PRO A 237 -14.64 -28.52 4.84
C PRO A 237 -13.12 -28.31 4.82
N GLU A 238 -12.62 -27.72 3.75
CA GLU A 238 -11.21 -27.29 3.71
C GLU A 238 -10.94 -26.21 4.77
N PHE A 239 -9.95 -26.43 5.61
CA PHE A 239 -9.55 -25.50 6.65
C PHE A 239 -8.42 -24.62 6.18
N GLY A 240 -8.53 -23.31 6.41
CA GLY A 240 -7.48 -22.37 6.09
C GLY A 240 -7.52 -21.85 4.65
N ALA A 241 -6.36 -21.62 4.03
CA ALA A 241 -6.28 -21.09 2.67
C ALA A 241 -5.08 -21.68 1.92
N ASN A 242 -5.36 -22.25 0.74
CA ASN A 242 -4.36 -22.74 -0.20
C ASN A 242 -4.06 -21.72 -1.32
N ASP A 243 -5.07 -20.95 -1.74
CA ASP A 243 -4.93 -19.95 -2.81
C ASP A 243 -5.81 -18.72 -2.53
N VAL A 244 -5.81 -17.76 -3.44
CA VAL A 244 -6.50 -16.47 -3.31
C VAL A 244 -8.01 -16.58 -3.12
N PHE A 245 -8.65 -17.62 -3.64
CA PHE A 245 -10.09 -17.86 -3.47
C PHE A 245 -10.48 -18.23 -2.03
N SER A 246 -9.57 -18.84 -1.29
CA SER A 246 -9.78 -19.21 0.12
C SER A 246 -9.44 -18.05 1.08
N LEU A 247 -8.91 -16.94 0.56
CA LEU A 247 -8.65 -15.74 1.34
C LEU A 247 -9.91 -14.88 1.45
N SER A 248 -10.01 -14.12 2.53
CA SER A 248 -11.08 -13.15 2.67
C SER A 248 -10.85 -11.93 1.76
N TRP A 249 -11.93 -11.25 1.36
CA TRP A 249 -11.84 -9.98 0.64
C TRP A 249 -10.93 -8.95 1.36
N LYS A 250 -10.86 -9.00 2.71
CA LYS A 250 -10.00 -8.13 3.50
C LYS A 250 -8.52 -8.48 3.31
N ASN A 251 -8.15 -9.74 3.16
CA ASN A 251 -6.78 -10.14 2.85
C ASN A 251 -6.35 -9.62 1.47
N LEU A 252 -7.24 -9.67 0.48
CA LEU A 252 -6.99 -9.13 -0.85
C LEU A 252 -6.88 -7.60 -0.80
N LEU A 253 -7.78 -6.91 -0.08
CA LEU A 253 -7.69 -5.46 0.12
C LEU A 253 -6.38 -5.07 0.81
N ASP A 254 -5.91 -5.84 1.79
CA ASP A 254 -4.61 -5.66 2.43
C ASP A 254 -3.46 -5.77 1.41
N ALA A 255 -3.51 -6.76 0.52
CA ALA A 255 -2.48 -7.00 -0.48
C ALA A 255 -2.41 -5.84 -1.49
N TYR A 256 -3.54 -5.37 -2.01
CA TYR A 256 -3.61 -4.23 -2.94
C TYR A 256 -3.30 -2.88 -2.29
N SER A 257 -3.54 -2.74 -0.98
CA SER A 257 -3.17 -1.52 -0.23
C SER A 257 -1.69 -1.46 0.13
N CYS A 258 -0.91 -2.52 -0.15
CA CYS A 258 0.49 -2.61 0.23
C CYS A 258 1.36 -1.72 -0.67
N THR A 259 2.02 -0.73 -0.06
CA THR A 259 2.99 0.16 -0.75
C THR A 259 4.39 -0.43 -0.88
N GLU A 260 4.60 -1.68 -0.47
CA GLU A 260 5.90 -2.35 -0.48
C GLU A 260 7.01 -1.60 0.29
N CYS A 261 6.65 -0.77 1.24
CA CYS A 261 7.58 0.09 1.98
C CYS A 261 8.57 -0.69 2.85
N GLY A 262 8.32 -1.96 3.14
CA GLY A 262 9.20 -2.88 3.85
C GLY A 262 9.36 -2.62 5.34
N ARG A 263 8.51 -1.80 5.98
CA ARG A 263 8.54 -1.60 7.43
C ARG A 263 8.23 -2.89 8.20
N CYS A 264 7.29 -3.69 7.72
CA CYS A 264 6.92 -4.98 8.30
C CYS A 264 8.08 -5.99 8.27
N THR A 265 8.81 -6.07 7.14
CA THR A 265 9.99 -6.93 7.00
C THR A 265 11.14 -6.46 7.89
N ALA A 266 11.37 -5.15 7.97
CA ALA A 266 12.40 -4.57 8.83
C ALA A 266 12.09 -4.72 10.34
N ALA A 267 10.84 -4.93 10.72
CA ALA A 267 10.41 -5.18 12.09
C ALA A 267 10.27 -6.67 12.42
N CYS A 268 10.37 -7.56 11.43
CA CYS A 268 10.16 -8.99 11.62
C CYS A 268 11.37 -9.65 12.30
N PRO A 269 11.22 -10.26 13.49
CA PRO A 269 12.32 -10.93 14.20
C PRO A 269 12.93 -12.06 13.37
N ALA A 270 12.12 -12.85 12.67
CA ALA A 270 12.60 -13.91 11.81
C ALA A 270 13.48 -13.38 10.65
N ASN A 271 13.07 -12.28 10.01
CA ASN A 271 13.90 -11.66 8.97
C ASN A 271 15.19 -11.05 9.52
N LEU A 272 15.14 -10.44 10.70
CA LEU A 272 16.31 -9.85 11.37
C LEU A 272 17.35 -10.91 11.77
N THR A 273 16.91 -12.13 12.07
CA THR A 273 17.80 -13.27 12.39
C THR A 273 18.25 -14.06 11.14
N GLY A 274 17.96 -13.55 9.94
CA GLY A 274 18.44 -14.14 8.68
C GLY A 274 17.53 -15.25 8.10
N LYS A 275 16.36 -15.53 8.70
CA LYS A 275 15.38 -16.46 8.12
C LYS A 275 14.72 -15.89 6.88
N LYS A 276 14.24 -16.75 5.97
CA LYS A 276 13.70 -16.34 4.67
C LYS A 276 12.40 -15.53 4.74
N LEU A 277 11.67 -15.56 5.86
CA LEU A 277 10.38 -14.87 5.97
C LEU A 277 10.50 -13.37 5.74
N SER A 278 9.76 -12.87 4.77
CA SER A 278 9.49 -11.45 4.53
C SER A 278 7.98 -11.20 4.53
N PRO A 279 7.40 -10.59 5.58
CA PRO A 279 5.96 -10.28 5.61
C PRO A 279 5.51 -9.40 4.44
N ARG A 280 6.39 -8.55 3.89
CA ARG A 280 6.11 -7.79 2.67
C ARG A 280 5.97 -8.70 1.45
N LYS A 281 6.88 -9.68 1.29
CA LYS A 281 6.83 -10.64 0.19
C LYS A 281 5.51 -11.40 0.21
N VAL A 282 5.04 -11.86 1.37
CA VAL A 282 3.74 -12.52 1.52
C VAL A 282 2.61 -11.68 0.92
N MET A 283 2.56 -10.38 1.22
CA MET A 283 1.54 -9.48 0.66
C MET A 283 1.68 -9.31 -0.86
N MET A 284 2.92 -9.21 -1.35
CA MET A 284 3.20 -9.08 -2.78
C MET A 284 2.80 -10.36 -3.53
N ASP A 285 3.17 -11.52 -3.01
CA ASP A 285 2.84 -12.82 -3.61
C ASP A 285 1.32 -13.06 -3.70
N VAL A 286 0.57 -12.64 -2.67
CA VAL A 286 -0.91 -12.72 -2.70
C VAL A 286 -1.48 -11.80 -3.77
N ARG A 287 -1.00 -10.56 -3.89
CA ARG A 287 -1.43 -9.64 -4.95
C ARG A 287 -1.09 -10.19 -6.33
N ASP A 288 0.16 -10.58 -6.53
CA ASP A 288 0.65 -11.06 -7.82
C ASP A 288 -0.08 -12.35 -8.24
N ARG A 289 -0.45 -13.22 -7.28
CA ARG A 289 -1.28 -14.39 -7.55
C ARG A 289 -2.72 -14.01 -7.90
N ALA A 290 -3.30 -13.05 -7.22
CA ALA A 290 -4.65 -12.55 -7.52
C ALA A 290 -4.72 -11.92 -8.92
N GLU A 291 -3.70 -11.19 -9.33
CA GLU A 291 -3.59 -10.62 -10.68
C GLU A 291 -3.42 -11.73 -11.74
N GLU A 292 -2.58 -12.74 -11.50
CA GLU A 292 -2.40 -13.88 -12.40
C GLU A 292 -3.73 -14.60 -12.65
N VAL A 293 -4.48 -14.90 -11.58
CA VAL A 293 -5.78 -15.55 -11.63
C VAL A 293 -6.81 -14.67 -12.36
N SER A 294 -6.86 -13.38 -12.04
CA SER A 294 -7.77 -12.42 -12.67
C SER A 294 -7.56 -12.35 -14.18
N LEU A 295 -6.31 -12.23 -14.63
CA LEU A 295 -5.96 -12.21 -16.06
C LEU A 295 -6.28 -13.53 -16.77
N ALA A 296 -6.17 -14.66 -16.09
CA ALA A 296 -6.53 -15.95 -16.63
C ALA A 296 -8.04 -16.09 -16.80
N LEU A 297 -8.82 -15.65 -15.80
CA LEU A 297 -10.29 -15.63 -15.84
C LEU A 297 -10.85 -14.64 -16.87
N GLU A 298 -10.18 -13.52 -17.10
CA GLU A 298 -10.54 -12.57 -18.16
C GLU A 298 -10.42 -13.22 -19.55
N LYS A 299 -9.35 -13.98 -19.78
CA LYS A 299 -9.11 -14.68 -21.06
C LYS A 299 -10.03 -15.88 -21.25
N LYS A 300 -10.31 -16.62 -20.18
CA LYS A 300 -11.16 -17.81 -20.19
C LYS A 300 -12.07 -17.78 -18.96
N PRO A 301 -13.26 -17.13 -19.08
CA PRO A 301 -14.20 -17.05 -17.98
C PRO A 301 -14.62 -18.44 -17.50
N ALA A 302 -14.51 -18.67 -16.20
CA ALA A 302 -14.98 -19.87 -15.51
C ALA A 302 -15.52 -19.48 -14.14
N PRO A 303 -16.47 -20.24 -13.56
CA PRO A 303 -16.83 -20.08 -12.15
C PRO A 303 -15.59 -20.23 -11.25
N THR A 304 -15.52 -19.46 -10.19
CA THR A 304 -14.36 -19.51 -9.27
C THR A 304 -14.16 -20.88 -8.63
N SER A 305 -15.26 -21.64 -8.45
CA SER A 305 -15.24 -23.03 -7.94
C SER A 305 -14.64 -24.04 -8.92
N GLU A 306 -14.60 -23.73 -10.20
CA GLU A 306 -14.09 -24.62 -11.27
C GLU A 306 -12.70 -24.19 -11.77
N TYR A 307 -12.21 -23.01 -11.34
CA TYR A 307 -10.91 -22.54 -11.77
C TYR A 307 -9.78 -23.32 -11.11
N ASN A 308 -8.98 -23.96 -11.92
CA ASN A 308 -7.77 -24.65 -11.50
C ASN A 308 -6.69 -24.55 -12.60
N ASP A 309 -5.59 -23.91 -12.28
CA ASP A 309 -4.41 -23.81 -13.15
C ASP A 309 -3.23 -24.65 -12.61
N GLY A 310 -3.47 -25.48 -11.60
CA GLY A 310 -2.48 -26.33 -10.95
C GLY A 310 -1.49 -25.57 -10.06
N LYS A 311 -1.74 -24.29 -9.77
CA LYS A 311 -0.89 -23.46 -8.91
C LYS A 311 -1.64 -22.99 -7.68
N THR A 312 -0.89 -22.74 -6.62
CA THR A 312 -1.37 -22.27 -5.34
C THR A 312 -0.46 -21.18 -4.77
N LEU A 313 -0.83 -20.59 -3.65
CA LEU A 313 0.07 -19.70 -2.90
C LEU A 313 1.30 -20.41 -2.35
N PHE A 314 1.27 -21.74 -2.16
CA PHE A 314 2.44 -22.51 -1.70
C PHE A 314 3.56 -22.59 -2.75
N ASP A 315 3.28 -22.35 -4.03
CA ASP A 315 4.30 -22.22 -5.07
C ASP A 315 5.12 -20.93 -4.95
N ARG A 316 4.58 -19.92 -4.23
CA ARG A 316 5.20 -18.61 -4.03
C ARG A 316 5.71 -18.40 -2.61
N ILE A 317 4.95 -18.88 -1.62
CA ILE A 317 5.25 -18.75 -0.19
C ILE A 317 5.56 -20.14 0.34
N THR A 318 6.84 -20.39 0.61
CA THR A 318 7.32 -21.72 1.00
C THR A 318 6.95 -22.09 2.43
N PRO A 319 6.81 -23.38 2.77
CA PRO A 319 6.62 -23.83 4.15
C PRO A 319 7.72 -23.30 5.10
N GLU A 320 8.98 -23.20 4.64
CA GLU A 320 10.07 -22.61 5.44
C GLU A 320 9.78 -21.15 5.82
N GLU A 321 9.24 -20.34 4.90
CA GLU A 321 8.83 -18.96 5.18
C GLU A 321 7.65 -18.93 6.18
N LEU A 322 6.65 -19.78 5.98
CA LEU A 322 5.49 -19.88 6.87
C LEU A 322 5.89 -20.25 8.29
N HIS A 323 6.71 -21.30 8.46
CA HIS A 323 7.11 -21.79 9.79
C HIS A 323 8.17 -20.93 10.48
N ALA A 324 8.86 -20.04 9.77
CA ALA A 324 9.72 -19.04 10.38
C ALA A 324 8.94 -17.96 11.17
N CYS A 325 7.62 -17.82 10.95
CA CYS A 325 6.80 -16.83 11.65
C CYS A 325 6.56 -17.24 13.11
N THR A 326 6.90 -16.38 14.07
CA THR A 326 6.65 -16.57 15.51
C THR A 326 5.34 -15.94 16.00
N THR A 327 4.44 -15.52 15.10
CA THR A 327 3.14 -14.90 15.40
C THR A 327 3.17 -13.66 16.30
N CYS A 328 4.31 -12.97 16.37
CA CYS A 328 4.57 -11.86 17.30
C CYS A 328 3.83 -10.54 16.97
N ASN A 329 3.10 -10.43 15.87
CA ASN A 329 2.40 -9.22 15.40
C ASN A 329 3.30 -7.99 15.09
N ALA A 330 4.61 -8.09 15.10
CA ALA A 330 5.51 -6.96 14.84
C ALA A 330 5.28 -6.37 13.43
N CYS A 331 4.98 -7.19 12.43
CA CYS A 331 4.66 -6.77 11.05
C CYS A 331 3.36 -5.95 10.99
N VAL A 332 2.32 -6.37 11.70
CA VAL A 332 1.02 -5.67 11.80
C VAL A 332 1.19 -4.33 12.50
N GLU A 333 1.97 -4.31 13.60
CA GLU A 333 2.24 -3.07 14.34
C GLU A 333 3.07 -2.08 13.53
N ALA A 334 4.01 -2.55 12.73
CA ALA A 334 4.86 -1.70 11.91
C ALA A 334 4.15 -1.11 10.68
N CYS A 335 3.02 -1.69 10.26
CA CYS A 335 2.31 -1.25 9.05
C CYS A 335 1.59 0.09 9.29
N PRO A 336 1.86 1.13 8.47
CA PRO A 336 1.21 2.43 8.61
C PRO A 336 -0.26 2.43 8.22
N VAL A 337 -0.71 1.48 7.39
CA VAL A 337 -2.08 1.37 6.90
C VAL A 337 -2.81 0.12 7.41
N LEU A 338 -2.32 -0.49 8.51
CA LEU A 338 -2.96 -1.59 9.23
C LEU A 338 -3.15 -2.89 8.42
N ILE A 339 -2.25 -3.17 7.50
CA ILE A 339 -2.20 -4.45 6.78
C ILE A 339 -1.81 -5.57 7.75
N ASN A 340 -2.45 -6.74 7.60
CA ASN A 340 -2.23 -7.89 8.45
C ASN A 340 -1.66 -9.11 7.70
N PRO A 341 -0.33 -9.19 7.46
CA PRO A 341 0.28 -10.35 6.84
C PRO A 341 0.17 -11.63 7.68
N LEU A 342 0.04 -11.49 9.00
CA LEU A 342 -0.03 -12.62 9.91
C LEU A 342 -1.32 -13.44 9.71
N ASP A 343 -2.44 -12.80 9.39
CA ASP A 343 -3.70 -13.50 9.15
C ASP A 343 -3.59 -14.47 7.95
N ILE A 344 -2.89 -14.06 6.89
CA ILE A 344 -2.62 -14.90 5.72
C ILE A 344 -1.72 -16.08 6.10
N ILE A 345 -0.61 -15.81 6.81
CA ILE A 345 0.32 -16.86 7.26
C ILE A 345 -0.41 -17.90 8.12
N LEU A 346 -1.28 -17.47 9.02
CA LEU A 346 -2.05 -18.38 9.88
C LEU A 346 -3.06 -19.20 9.08
N LYS A 347 -3.72 -18.61 8.08
CA LYS A 347 -4.65 -19.34 7.20
C LYS A 347 -3.93 -20.39 6.35
N MET A 348 -2.76 -20.06 5.80
CA MET A 348 -1.97 -21.02 5.05
C MET A 348 -1.45 -22.17 5.95
N ARG A 349 -0.97 -21.87 7.16
CA ARG A 349 -0.59 -22.91 8.14
C ARG A 349 -1.76 -23.81 8.51
N ARG A 350 -2.96 -23.24 8.68
CA ARG A 350 -4.18 -24.02 8.97
C ARG A 350 -4.48 -24.99 7.84
N TYR A 351 -4.36 -24.55 6.59
CA TYR A 351 -4.55 -25.41 5.44
C TYR A 351 -3.52 -26.55 5.41
N GLU A 352 -2.24 -26.24 5.58
CA GLU A 352 -1.14 -27.22 5.60
C GLU A 352 -1.36 -28.31 6.66
N ILE A 353 -1.73 -27.90 7.89
CA ILE A 353 -1.83 -28.83 9.02
C ILE A 353 -3.18 -29.54 9.05
N LEU A 354 -4.29 -28.82 8.88
CA LEU A 354 -5.63 -29.37 9.09
C LEU A 354 -6.21 -30.03 7.84
N THR A 355 -5.92 -29.50 6.65
CA THR A 355 -6.43 -30.04 5.39
C THR A 355 -5.46 -31.06 4.79
N LEU A 356 -4.16 -30.73 4.71
CA LEU A 356 -3.17 -31.63 4.13
C LEU A 356 -2.58 -32.64 5.12
N SER A 357 -2.86 -32.49 6.42
CA SER A 357 -2.22 -33.27 7.49
C SER A 357 -0.69 -33.27 7.37
N ALA A 358 -0.13 -32.14 6.88
CA ALA A 358 1.29 -31.94 6.64
C ALA A 358 1.89 -31.03 7.72
N GLY A 359 3.18 -30.89 7.71
CA GLY A 359 3.92 -30.02 8.63
C GLY A 359 5.33 -30.56 8.85
N PRO A 360 6.21 -29.84 9.57
CA PRO A 360 7.54 -30.32 9.89
C PRO A 360 7.49 -31.66 10.63
N ASN A 361 8.24 -32.65 10.12
CA ASN A 361 8.28 -33.98 10.71
C ASN A 361 8.71 -33.98 12.19
N GLU A 362 9.49 -32.98 12.58
CA GLU A 362 9.97 -32.78 13.96
C GLU A 362 8.82 -32.47 14.95
N TRP A 363 7.63 -32.05 14.45
CA TRP A 363 6.48 -31.77 15.29
C TRP A 363 5.67 -33.03 15.62
N LEU A 364 5.75 -34.10 14.84
CA LEU A 364 4.98 -35.31 15.02
C LEU A 364 5.22 -35.94 16.41
N PRO A 365 6.46 -36.11 16.90
CA PRO A 365 6.68 -36.62 18.27
C PRO A 365 6.03 -35.75 19.36
N MET A 366 6.05 -34.42 19.18
CA MET A 366 5.42 -33.49 20.11
C MET A 366 3.88 -33.64 20.08
N PHE A 367 3.29 -33.71 18.89
CA PHE A 367 1.82 -33.90 18.77
C PHE A 367 1.38 -35.22 19.38
N ASN A 368 2.07 -36.32 19.07
CA ASN A 368 1.83 -37.63 19.66
C ASN A 368 1.99 -37.63 21.19
N ALA A 369 2.99 -36.92 21.70
CA ALA A 369 3.19 -36.81 23.13
C ALA A 369 2.10 -35.98 23.81
N ILE A 370 1.64 -34.86 23.20
CA ILE A 370 0.55 -34.06 23.71
C ILE A 370 -0.78 -34.89 23.73
N GLU A 371 -1.05 -35.59 22.67
CA GLU A 371 -2.25 -36.41 22.54
C GLU A 371 -2.29 -37.55 23.56
N ASN A 372 -1.18 -38.29 23.72
CA ASN A 372 -1.15 -39.49 24.54
C ASN A 372 -0.77 -39.22 26.01
N ASN A 373 -0.02 -38.16 26.29
CA ASN A 373 0.52 -37.90 27.65
C ASN A 373 0.10 -36.51 28.19
N GLY A 374 -0.63 -35.69 27.42
CA GLY A 374 -0.97 -34.31 27.81
C GLY A 374 0.22 -33.38 27.95
N ALA A 375 1.41 -33.76 27.47
CA ALA A 375 2.66 -32.98 27.52
C ALA A 375 3.39 -33.03 26.18
N ALA A 376 4.25 -32.04 25.88
CA ALA A 376 4.98 -31.94 24.59
C ALA A 376 6.08 -33.00 24.40
N TRP A 377 6.39 -33.78 25.42
CA TRP A 377 7.33 -34.89 25.41
C TRP A 377 6.77 -36.04 26.23
N ALA A 378 7.24 -37.27 25.97
CA ALA A 378 6.85 -38.43 26.74
C ALA A 378 7.33 -38.27 28.20
N MET A 379 6.40 -38.39 29.14
CA MET A 379 6.69 -38.36 30.57
C MET A 379 6.62 -39.77 31.14
N SER A 380 7.54 -40.15 32.00
CA SER A 380 7.52 -41.44 32.73
C SER A 380 6.44 -41.51 33.80
N GLU A 381 6.00 -40.36 34.28
CA GLU A 381 4.99 -40.20 35.31
C GLU A 381 3.85 -39.28 34.82
N ALA A 382 2.67 -39.42 35.47
CA ALA A 382 1.54 -38.56 35.15
C ALA A 382 1.89 -37.07 35.40
N ARG A 383 1.45 -36.18 34.53
CA ARG A 383 1.75 -34.75 34.61
C ARG A 383 1.40 -34.10 35.95
N ASP A 384 0.43 -34.65 36.64
CA ASP A 384 -0.06 -34.19 37.93
C ASP A 384 0.50 -34.99 39.10
N GLY A 385 1.43 -35.93 38.87
CA GLY A 385 2.09 -36.74 39.90
C GLY A 385 2.67 -35.94 41.08
N TRP A 386 3.22 -34.77 40.79
CA TRP A 386 3.72 -33.82 41.78
C TRP A 386 2.70 -33.37 42.85
N ARG A 387 1.39 -33.60 42.58
CA ARG A 387 0.29 -33.28 43.52
C ARG A 387 0.16 -34.31 44.63
N TYR A 388 0.77 -35.46 44.47
CA TYR A 388 0.64 -36.64 45.35
C TYR A 388 1.97 -37.00 46.04
N GLU A 389 3.02 -36.25 45.72
CA GLU A 389 4.26 -36.25 46.49
C GLU A 389 4.19 -35.28 47.69
#